data_a03f38da85e8403c2f8957fabfa5a1a1
#
_entry.id   a03f38da85e8403c2f8957fabfa5a1a1
#
_cell.length_a   1.000
_cell.length_b   1.000
_cell.length_c   1.000
_cell.angle_alpha   90.00
_cell.angle_beta   90.00
_cell.angle_gamma   90.00
#
_symmetry.space_group_name_H-M   'P 1'
#
loop_
_entity.id
_entity.type
_entity.pdbx_description
1 polymer ?
#
loop_
_entity_poly.entity_id
_entity_poly.type
_entity_poly.pdbx_seq_one_letter_code
_entity_poly.pdbx_strand_id
1 'polypeptide(L)'
;MCFCILWIFAALVCSVFTGCKDDFEGEAYIADQAYDLEIPADFPSLAFDRDKNPVTVNGVALGKKLFYEGRLSRNNSISCGFCHIQENAFTHHGHPVSHGIDNRLGIRNAPPIQNMAFLSNYTWDGVSHDLDERSLVPITTDFEMDSSMPEVVGKLNTDANYKKLFKAAFGDKNITGERVLKAISQFMATMVSADSKYDRVLKGKTTFTAEENEGYQLFRNNCASCHSGALFTDESFRNTGMYYNAQYNDRGRYRVTLDWNDNMKFRVPSLRNVEYTAPYMHDGRFTTLEAVLNFYSDQVENQPNLDPLLKKDGHVGIRMNPSEKQYIIAFLKTLSDQNFITNKAFAE
;
A
#
# COMPACT_ATOMS: atom_id res chain seq x y z
N MET A 1 78.44 9.44 -75.21
CA MET A 1 77.26 10.17 -74.70
C MET A 1 76.27 9.11 -74.16
N CYS A 2 76.30 8.82 -72.85
CA CYS A 2 75.42 7.86 -72.23
C CYS A 2 74.49 8.63 -71.27
N PHE A 3 73.21 8.57 -71.50
CA PHE A 3 72.20 9.14 -70.65
C PHE A 3 71.76 8.04 -69.64
N CYS A 4 72.05 8.25 -68.35
CA CYS A 4 71.48 7.44 -67.27
C CYS A 4 70.09 7.97 -66.87
N ILE A 5 69.10 7.15 -67.08
CA ILE A 5 67.73 7.41 -66.58
C ILE A 5 67.60 6.81 -65.15
N LEU A 6 67.42 7.67 -64.18
CA LEU A 6 67.09 7.27 -62.75
C LEU A 6 65.61 6.96 -62.66
N TRP A 7 65.28 5.74 -62.22
CA TRP A 7 63.93 5.36 -61.87
C TRP A 7 63.76 5.57 -60.34
N ILE A 8 62.86 6.48 -60.00
CA ILE A 8 62.45 6.70 -58.58
C ILE A 8 61.27 5.74 -58.32
N PHE A 9 61.49 4.76 -57.45
CA PHE A 9 60.37 3.94 -56.91
C PHE A 9 59.70 4.74 -55.78
N ALA A 10 58.46 5.20 -56.00
CA ALA A 10 57.61 5.69 -55.01
C ALA A 10 56.93 4.53 -54.27
N ALA A 11 57.37 4.22 -53.05
CA ALA A 11 56.68 3.27 -52.17
C ALA A 11 55.39 3.88 -51.61
N LEU A 12 54.25 3.37 -52.10
CA LEU A 12 52.94 3.72 -51.59
C LEU A 12 52.74 2.96 -50.24
N VAL A 13 52.84 3.66 -49.12
CA VAL A 13 52.49 3.12 -47.77
C VAL A 13 50.98 3.16 -47.68
N CYS A 14 50.32 2.00 -47.86
CA CYS A 14 48.89 1.85 -47.62
C CYS A 14 48.70 1.66 -46.08
N SER A 15 48.32 2.76 -45.38
CA SER A 15 47.92 2.70 -43.98
C SER A 15 46.53 2.06 -43.88
N VAL A 16 46.50 0.80 -43.47
CA VAL A 16 45.25 0.10 -43.17
C VAL A 16 44.79 0.62 -41.77
N PHE A 17 43.87 1.59 -41.78
CA PHE A 17 43.10 1.91 -40.60
C PHE A 17 42.13 0.77 -40.30
N THR A 18 42.51 -0.17 -39.42
CA THR A 18 41.55 -1.07 -38.81
C THR A 18 40.74 -0.26 -37.79
N GLY A 19 39.61 0.30 -38.27
CA GLY A 19 38.60 0.84 -37.39
C GLY A 19 38.07 -0.27 -36.54
N CYS A 20 38.29 -0.21 -35.21
CA CYS A 20 37.50 -0.96 -34.25
C CYS A 20 36.05 -0.56 -34.46
N LYS A 21 35.29 -1.42 -35.14
CA LYS A 21 33.83 -1.39 -34.97
C LYS A 21 33.58 -1.86 -33.54
N ASP A 22 33.30 -0.93 -32.65
CA ASP A 22 32.55 -1.23 -31.44
C ASP A 22 31.16 -1.67 -31.92
N ASP A 23 30.99 -2.99 -32.08
CA ASP A 23 29.67 -3.59 -32.26
C ASP A 23 28.93 -3.41 -30.92
N PHE A 24 28.47 -2.19 -30.63
CA PHE A 24 27.36 -1.94 -29.74
C PHE A 24 26.11 -2.49 -30.45
N GLU A 25 25.96 -3.81 -30.47
CA GLU A 25 24.63 -4.41 -30.58
C GLU A 25 23.90 -4.03 -29.29
N GLY A 26 23.37 -2.83 -29.26
CA GLY A 26 22.34 -2.46 -28.30
C GLY A 26 21.17 -3.40 -28.53
N GLU A 27 21.05 -4.44 -27.68
CA GLU A 27 19.80 -5.21 -27.65
C GLU A 27 18.66 -4.22 -27.64
N ALA A 28 17.85 -4.24 -28.73
CA ALA A 28 16.71 -3.34 -28.86
C ALA A 28 15.83 -3.51 -27.59
N TYR A 29 15.57 -2.41 -26.90
CA TYR A 29 14.63 -2.44 -25.79
C TYR A 29 13.26 -2.84 -26.33
N ILE A 30 12.79 -4.00 -25.93
CA ILE A 30 11.40 -4.40 -26.15
C ILE A 30 10.62 -3.79 -24.98
N ALA A 31 9.68 -2.90 -25.29
CA ALA A 31 8.82 -2.30 -24.29
C ALA A 31 8.17 -3.39 -23.43
N ASP A 32 8.16 -3.20 -22.10
CA ASP A 32 7.55 -4.16 -21.19
C ASP A 32 6.04 -4.30 -21.49
N GLN A 33 5.53 -5.51 -21.33
CA GLN A 33 4.12 -5.78 -21.58
C GLN A 33 3.27 -5.09 -20.49
N ALA A 34 2.20 -4.38 -20.92
CA ALA A 34 1.23 -3.81 -20.00
C ALA A 34 0.59 -4.93 -19.14
N TYR A 35 0.48 -4.68 -17.86
CA TYR A 35 -0.23 -5.58 -16.94
C TYR A 35 -1.74 -5.33 -17.04
N ASP A 36 -2.52 -6.38 -17.23
CA ASP A 36 -3.98 -6.29 -17.25
C ASP A 36 -4.52 -6.15 -15.81
N LEU A 37 -4.63 -4.90 -15.38
CA LEU A 37 -5.14 -4.58 -14.04
C LEU A 37 -6.67 -4.73 -14.03
N GLU A 38 -7.19 -5.74 -13.33
CA GLU A 38 -8.63 -5.92 -13.15
C GLU A 38 -9.21 -4.77 -12.33
N ILE A 39 -10.12 -4.01 -12.94
CA ILE A 39 -10.83 -2.91 -12.30
C ILE A 39 -12.28 -3.34 -12.09
N PRO A 40 -12.73 -3.60 -10.84
CA PRO A 40 -14.12 -3.96 -10.57
C PRO A 40 -15.07 -2.83 -10.99
N ALA A 41 -16.16 -3.16 -11.66
CA ALA A 41 -17.09 -2.18 -12.25
C ALA A 41 -17.80 -1.28 -11.22
N ASP A 42 -17.93 -1.74 -9.98
CA ASP A 42 -18.54 -1.05 -8.86
C ASP A 42 -17.55 -0.21 -8.01
N PHE A 43 -16.24 -0.31 -8.32
CA PHE A 43 -15.20 0.45 -7.63
C PHE A 43 -15.13 1.89 -8.19
N PRO A 44 -14.61 2.84 -7.40
CA PRO A 44 -14.32 4.18 -7.92
C PRO A 44 -13.24 4.12 -9.02
N SER A 45 -13.10 5.21 -9.77
CA SER A 45 -11.98 5.36 -10.70
C SER A 45 -10.63 5.23 -9.96
N LEU A 46 -9.61 4.77 -10.69
CA LEU A 46 -8.26 4.70 -10.15
C LEU A 46 -7.78 6.10 -9.72
N ALA A 47 -7.29 6.20 -8.50
CA ALA A 47 -6.53 7.35 -8.03
C ALA A 47 -5.04 7.22 -8.42
N PHE A 48 -4.56 5.99 -8.63
CA PHE A 48 -3.21 5.71 -9.13
C PHE A 48 -3.04 6.17 -10.58
N ASP A 49 -2.05 7.05 -10.81
CA ASP A 49 -1.77 7.64 -12.11
C ASP A 49 -0.94 6.70 -13.00
N ARG A 50 -1.64 5.98 -13.90
CA ARG A 50 -1.00 5.06 -14.85
C ARG A 50 -0.24 5.74 -15.99
N ASP A 51 -0.46 7.01 -16.22
CA ASP A 51 0.32 7.76 -17.23
C ASP A 51 1.70 8.11 -16.64
N LYS A 52 1.77 8.42 -15.35
CA LYS A 52 3.01 8.67 -14.61
C LYS A 52 3.80 7.38 -14.32
N ASN A 53 3.09 6.28 -14.03
CA ASN A 53 3.68 4.98 -13.69
C ASN A 53 2.84 3.84 -14.31
N PRO A 54 3.07 3.51 -15.59
CA PRO A 54 2.38 2.41 -16.25
C PRO A 54 2.61 1.08 -15.54
N VAL A 55 1.54 0.35 -15.25
CA VAL A 55 1.63 -0.97 -14.63
C VAL A 55 2.04 -1.98 -15.70
N THR A 56 3.18 -2.64 -15.51
CA THR A 56 3.76 -3.58 -16.47
C THR A 56 4.07 -4.92 -15.83
N VAL A 57 4.17 -5.98 -16.62
CA VAL A 57 4.40 -7.34 -16.12
C VAL A 57 5.72 -7.45 -15.34
N ASN A 58 6.82 -6.93 -15.91
CA ASN A 58 8.11 -6.94 -15.24
C ASN A 58 8.19 -5.93 -14.10
N GLY A 59 7.49 -4.79 -14.21
CA GLY A 59 7.37 -3.80 -13.14
C GLY A 59 6.68 -4.38 -11.91
N VAL A 60 5.57 -5.10 -12.09
CA VAL A 60 4.87 -5.83 -11.00
C VAL A 60 5.76 -6.91 -10.40
N ALA A 61 6.44 -7.72 -11.24
CA ALA A 61 7.34 -8.78 -10.76
C ALA A 61 8.52 -8.22 -9.95
N LEU A 62 9.12 -7.12 -10.42
CA LEU A 62 10.17 -6.39 -9.68
C LEU A 62 9.63 -5.81 -8.39
N GLY A 63 8.45 -5.18 -8.43
CA GLY A 63 7.79 -4.60 -7.27
C GLY A 63 7.48 -5.63 -6.19
N LYS A 64 6.96 -6.79 -6.58
CA LYS A 64 6.76 -7.93 -5.67
C LYS A 64 8.06 -8.36 -5.01
N LYS A 65 9.14 -8.53 -5.79
CA LYS A 65 10.44 -8.90 -5.25
C LYS A 65 10.99 -7.85 -4.27
N LEU A 66 10.80 -6.56 -4.57
CA LEU A 66 11.20 -5.46 -3.68
C LEU A 66 10.33 -5.40 -2.42
N PHE A 67 9.04 -5.71 -2.51
CA PHE A 67 8.13 -5.74 -1.37
C PHE A 67 8.58 -6.75 -0.28
N TYR A 68 9.16 -7.86 -0.68
CA TYR A 68 9.70 -8.88 0.23
C TYR A 68 11.23 -8.77 0.47
N GLU A 69 11.85 -7.70 -0.04
CA GLU A 69 13.31 -7.53 0.04
C GLU A 69 13.75 -6.88 1.36
N GLY A 70 14.43 -7.63 2.20
CA GLY A 70 14.96 -7.14 3.49
C GLY A 70 16.04 -6.06 3.34
N ARG A 71 16.80 -6.04 2.23
CA ARG A 71 17.86 -5.03 1.98
C ARG A 71 17.36 -3.60 1.84
N LEU A 72 16.03 -3.40 1.79
CA LEU A 72 15.44 -2.06 1.87
C LEU A 72 15.59 -1.44 3.27
N SER A 73 15.84 -2.25 4.32
CA SER A 73 16.11 -1.78 5.67
C SER A 73 17.59 -1.65 5.96
N ARG A 74 17.96 -0.85 6.98
CA ARG A 74 19.36 -0.56 7.37
C ARG A 74 20.18 -1.83 7.58
N ASN A 75 19.66 -2.78 8.34
CA ASN A 75 20.33 -4.03 8.70
C ASN A 75 19.94 -5.25 7.83
N ASN A 76 19.18 -5.05 6.75
CA ASN A 76 18.70 -6.07 5.81
C ASN A 76 17.71 -7.09 6.40
N SER A 77 17.02 -6.77 7.50
CA SER A 77 16.14 -7.72 8.19
C SER A 77 14.64 -7.42 8.01
N ILE A 78 14.27 -6.20 7.64
CA ILE A 78 12.87 -5.76 7.55
C ILE A 78 12.50 -5.51 6.09
N SER A 79 11.47 -6.19 5.62
CA SER A 79 10.80 -5.95 4.34
C SER A 79 9.39 -5.39 4.55
N CYS A 80 8.70 -4.99 3.47
CA CYS A 80 7.29 -4.61 3.59
C CYS A 80 6.45 -5.81 4.06
N GLY A 81 6.73 -7.02 3.52
CA GLY A 81 6.06 -8.27 3.92
C GLY A 81 6.25 -8.66 5.38
N PHE A 82 7.25 -8.10 6.08
CA PHE A 82 7.43 -8.33 7.51
C PHE A 82 6.28 -7.77 8.36
N CYS A 83 5.80 -6.56 8.04
CA CYS A 83 4.67 -5.92 8.72
C CYS A 83 3.34 -6.09 7.97
N HIS A 84 3.38 -6.41 6.69
CA HIS A 84 2.21 -6.57 5.85
C HIS A 84 2.05 -8.03 5.42
N ILE A 85 1.48 -8.84 6.34
CA ILE A 85 1.35 -10.30 6.22
C ILE A 85 0.09 -10.62 5.40
N GLN A 86 0.24 -11.38 4.33
CA GLN A 86 -0.83 -11.65 3.36
C GLN A 86 -2.08 -12.27 4.00
N GLU A 87 -1.93 -13.29 4.84
CA GLU A 87 -3.02 -14.01 5.49
C GLU A 87 -3.87 -13.11 6.40
N ASN A 88 -3.33 -11.96 6.78
CA ASN A 88 -3.99 -10.93 7.58
C ASN A 88 -4.35 -9.70 6.75
N ALA A 89 -4.68 -9.89 5.46
CA ALA A 89 -4.98 -8.83 4.50
C ALA A 89 -3.91 -7.73 4.48
N PHE A 90 -2.65 -8.15 4.59
CA PHE A 90 -1.47 -7.29 4.59
C PHE A 90 -1.45 -6.27 5.74
N THR A 91 -1.82 -6.72 6.95
CA THR A 91 -1.59 -5.99 8.21
C THR A 91 -0.59 -6.74 9.08
N HIS A 92 -0.20 -6.13 10.21
CA HIS A 92 0.69 -6.72 11.21
C HIS A 92 -0.14 -7.37 12.33
N HIS A 93 -0.62 -8.58 12.11
CA HIS A 93 -1.49 -9.30 13.03
C HIS A 93 -0.84 -9.49 14.41
N GLY A 94 -1.66 -9.34 15.46
CA GLY A 94 -1.24 -9.57 16.85
C GLY A 94 -0.37 -8.47 17.47
N HIS A 95 -0.02 -7.43 16.69
CA HIS A 95 0.77 -6.30 17.18
C HIS A 95 -0.09 -5.02 17.19
N PRO A 96 -0.29 -4.38 18.37
CA PRO A 96 -1.07 -3.14 18.46
C PRO A 96 -0.49 -2.03 17.59
N VAL A 97 0.83 -1.90 17.58
CA VAL A 97 1.58 -0.96 16.74
C VAL A 97 2.64 -1.69 15.94
N SER A 98 3.08 -1.10 14.83
CA SER A 98 4.20 -1.65 14.07
C SER A 98 5.45 -1.76 14.94
N HIS A 99 6.25 -2.79 14.69
CA HIS A 99 7.62 -2.85 15.17
C HIS A 99 8.56 -3.13 13.98
N GLY A 100 9.67 -2.48 13.95
CA GLY A 100 10.61 -2.56 12.84
C GLY A 100 12.00 -2.93 13.30
N ILE A 101 12.97 -2.23 12.74
CA ILE A 101 14.39 -2.48 12.99
C ILE A 101 14.72 -2.45 14.48
N ASP A 102 15.58 -3.37 14.91
CA ASP A 102 16.03 -3.48 16.30
C ASP A 102 14.87 -3.64 17.32
N ASN A 103 13.71 -4.18 16.88
CA ASN A 103 12.46 -4.28 17.64
C ASN A 103 11.91 -2.94 18.16
N ARG A 104 12.25 -1.84 17.52
CA ARG A 104 11.70 -0.52 17.89
C ARG A 104 10.20 -0.48 17.58
N LEU A 105 9.44 0.04 18.53
CA LEU A 105 8.00 0.17 18.39
C LEU A 105 7.63 1.48 17.68
N GLY A 106 6.72 1.38 16.72
CA GLY A 106 6.01 2.52 16.17
C GLY A 106 4.94 3.04 17.14
N ILE A 107 4.13 3.97 16.65
CA ILE A 107 3.04 4.57 17.43
C ILE A 107 1.66 4.25 16.85
N ARG A 108 1.63 3.55 15.71
CA ARG A 108 0.41 3.24 14.97
C ARG A 108 0.35 1.79 14.53
N ASN A 109 -0.86 1.29 14.43
CA ASN A 109 -1.14 0.01 13.80
C ASN A 109 -0.83 0.08 12.30
N ALA A 110 -0.27 -1.00 11.75
CA ALA A 110 0.00 -1.12 10.31
C ALA A 110 -1.33 -1.25 9.55
N PRO A 111 -1.71 -0.28 8.69
CA PRO A 111 -2.96 -0.37 7.94
C PRO A 111 -2.87 -1.47 6.87
N PRO A 112 -4.01 -2.06 6.46
CA PRO A 112 -4.02 -3.05 5.40
C PRO A 112 -3.56 -2.47 4.06
N ILE A 113 -2.80 -3.25 3.30
CA ILE A 113 -2.48 -2.95 1.90
C ILE A 113 -3.45 -3.73 1.01
N GLN A 114 -4.53 -3.08 0.63
CA GLN A 114 -5.53 -3.60 -0.29
C GLN A 114 -6.22 -2.46 -1.01
N ASN A 115 -6.51 -2.65 -2.28
CA ASN A 115 -7.22 -1.66 -3.10
C ASN A 115 -6.55 -0.28 -3.15
N MET A 116 -5.23 -0.23 -2.93
CA MET A 116 -4.48 1.02 -2.82
C MET A 116 -4.57 1.88 -4.08
N ALA A 117 -4.71 1.27 -5.25
CA ALA A 117 -4.86 1.99 -6.53
C ALA A 117 -6.11 2.88 -6.61
N PHE A 118 -7.09 2.66 -5.74
CA PHE A 118 -8.36 3.39 -5.71
C PHE A 118 -8.45 4.42 -4.57
N LEU A 119 -7.43 4.48 -3.69
CA LEU A 119 -7.40 5.40 -2.55
C LEU A 119 -6.60 6.65 -2.88
N SER A 120 -7.01 7.78 -2.30
CA SER A 120 -6.33 9.08 -2.42
C SER A 120 -5.49 9.43 -1.19
N ASN A 121 -5.63 8.68 -0.10
CA ASN A 121 -4.91 8.87 1.15
C ASN A 121 -4.45 7.51 1.71
N TYR A 122 -3.16 7.40 2.06
CA TYR A 122 -2.54 6.11 2.37
C TYR A 122 -2.13 5.91 3.83
N THR A 123 -2.17 6.96 4.65
CA THR A 123 -1.79 6.91 6.06
C THR A 123 -2.97 7.25 6.97
N TRP A 124 -2.86 6.93 8.26
CA TRP A 124 -3.88 7.27 9.25
C TRP A 124 -4.14 8.77 9.38
N ASP A 125 -3.15 9.62 9.10
CA ASP A 125 -3.21 11.07 9.19
C ASP A 125 -3.24 11.80 7.84
N GLY A 126 -3.13 11.04 6.73
CA GLY A 126 -3.17 11.59 5.39
C GLY A 126 -1.92 12.39 5.00
N VAL A 127 -0.75 12.07 5.54
CA VAL A 127 0.50 12.71 5.11
C VAL A 127 0.95 12.25 3.72
N SER A 128 0.50 11.08 3.26
CA SER A 128 0.86 10.52 1.95
C SER A 128 -0.36 10.43 1.03
N HIS A 129 -0.27 11.07 -0.14
CA HIS A 129 -1.32 11.16 -1.17
C HIS A 129 -0.92 10.53 -2.51
N ASP A 130 0.34 10.15 -2.69
CA ASP A 130 0.87 9.53 -3.89
C ASP A 130 1.33 8.10 -3.57
N LEU A 131 0.79 7.10 -4.30
CA LEU A 131 1.15 5.71 -4.07
C LEU A 131 2.61 5.45 -4.42
N ASP A 132 3.17 6.15 -5.42
CA ASP A 132 4.58 6.01 -5.81
C ASP A 132 5.53 6.47 -4.70
N GLU A 133 5.10 7.40 -3.85
CA GLU A 133 5.91 7.92 -2.75
C GLU A 133 5.61 7.23 -1.42
N ARG A 134 4.51 6.44 -1.34
CA ARG A 134 4.03 5.88 -0.07
C ARG A 134 5.09 5.04 0.64
N SER A 135 5.84 4.22 -0.09
CA SER A 135 6.85 3.32 0.47
C SER A 135 8.10 4.03 0.98
N LEU A 136 8.31 5.30 0.63
CA LEU A 136 9.43 6.10 1.17
C LEU A 136 9.30 6.28 2.68
N VAL A 137 8.08 6.47 3.18
CA VAL A 137 7.82 6.72 4.61
C VAL A 137 8.36 5.58 5.49
N PRO A 138 7.95 4.30 5.32
CA PRO A 138 8.49 3.22 6.15
C PRO A 138 9.99 2.98 5.91
N ILE A 139 10.50 3.18 4.68
CA ILE A 139 11.94 3.00 4.40
C ILE A 139 12.79 3.98 5.22
N THR A 140 12.33 5.24 5.38
CA THR A 140 13.12 6.28 6.03
C THR A 140 12.78 6.50 7.51
N THR A 141 11.75 5.86 8.03
CA THR A 141 11.36 5.99 9.43
C THR A 141 12.29 5.16 10.33
N ASP A 142 12.86 5.80 11.34
CA ASP A 142 13.92 5.25 12.21
C ASP A 142 13.47 4.08 13.09
N PHE A 143 12.17 3.95 13.37
CA PHE A 143 11.59 2.82 14.10
C PHE A 143 10.92 1.78 13.18
N GLU A 144 10.97 1.95 11.84
CA GLU A 144 10.48 0.96 10.87
C GLU A 144 11.66 0.33 10.13
N MET A 145 12.13 0.87 9.01
CA MET A 145 13.23 0.29 8.22
C MET A 145 14.57 1.02 8.40
N ASP A 146 14.58 2.27 8.91
CA ASP A 146 15.75 3.07 9.29
C ASP A 146 16.83 3.12 8.21
N SER A 147 16.44 3.34 6.95
CA SER A 147 17.34 3.37 5.80
C SER A 147 17.17 4.68 5.02
N SER A 148 17.97 4.85 3.99
CA SER A 148 17.84 5.97 3.05
C SER A 148 17.80 5.46 1.61
N MET A 149 17.19 6.21 0.69
CA MET A 149 17.15 5.80 -0.72
C MET A 149 18.56 5.63 -1.34
N PRO A 150 19.57 6.47 -1.04
CA PRO A 150 20.94 6.21 -1.49
C PRO A 150 21.51 4.88 -1.00
N GLU A 151 21.26 4.51 0.27
CA GLU A 151 21.70 3.21 0.83
C GLU A 151 21.00 2.03 0.15
N VAL A 152 19.67 2.11 -0.01
CA VAL A 152 18.88 1.11 -0.73
C VAL A 152 19.42 0.92 -2.14
N VAL A 153 19.59 1.99 -2.91
CA VAL A 153 20.13 1.97 -4.27
C VAL A 153 21.53 1.39 -4.29
N GLY A 154 22.40 1.78 -3.33
CA GLY A 154 23.73 1.24 -3.19
C GLY A 154 23.73 -0.28 -3.02
N LYS A 155 22.91 -0.80 -2.09
CA LYS A 155 22.78 -2.25 -1.84
C LYS A 155 22.25 -3.01 -3.05
N LEU A 156 21.21 -2.52 -3.73
CA LEU A 156 20.64 -3.18 -4.91
C LEU A 156 21.61 -3.18 -6.09
N ASN A 157 22.42 -2.14 -6.26
CA ASN A 157 23.42 -2.05 -7.32
C ASN A 157 24.55 -3.07 -7.21
N THR A 158 24.79 -3.67 -6.03
CA THR A 158 25.77 -4.74 -5.87
C THR A 158 25.31 -6.07 -6.47
N ASP A 159 24.01 -6.21 -6.77
CA ASP A 159 23.38 -7.45 -7.24
C ASP A 159 23.10 -7.38 -8.74
N ALA A 160 23.82 -8.18 -9.52
CA ALA A 160 23.63 -8.28 -10.98
C ALA A 160 22.21 -8.74 -11.37
N ASN A 161 21.52 -9.48 -10.50
CA ASN A 161 20.16 -9.92 -10.76
C ASN A 161 19.19 -8.74 -10.71
N TYR A 162 19.33 -7.82 -9.73
CA TYR A 162 18.52 -6.60 -9.70
C TYR A 162 18.75 -5.74 -10.95
N LYS A 163 19.99 -5.58 -11.41
CA LYS A 163 20.27 -4.86 -12.66
C LYS A 163 19.54 -5.45 -13.86
N LYS A 164 19.41 -6.79 -13.94
CA LYS A 164 18.62 -7.46 -15.00
C LYS A 164 17.13 -7.17 -14.85
N LEU A 165 16.60 -7.25 -13.63
CA LEU A 165 15.20 -6.98 -13.35
C LEU A 165 14.83 -5.52 -13.65
N PHE A 166 15.68 -4.56 -13.28
CA PHE A 166 15.47 -3.16 -13.62
C PHE A 166 15.55 -2.91 -15.14
N LYS A 167 16.47 -3.60 -15.87
CA LYS A 167 16.50 -3.55 -17.34
C LYS A 167 15.19 -4.06 -17.93
N ALA A 168 14.64 -5.16 -17.43
CA ALA A 168 13.37 -5.71 -17.92
C ALA A 168 12.20 -4.76 -17.66
N ALA A 169 12.11 -4.15 -16.47
CA ALA A 169 10.99 -3.29 -16.08
C ALA A 169 11.08 -1.86 -16.63
N PHE A 170 12.30 -1.29 -16.78
CA PHE A 170 12.50 0.13 -17.09
C PHE A 170 13.38 0.38 -18.32
N GLY A 171 13.82 -0.67 -19.02
CA GLY A 171 14.58 -0.58 -20.28
C GLY A 171 16.09 -0.50 -20.14
N ASP A 172 16.61 -0.14 -18.97
CA ASP A 172 18.05 -0.09 -18.70
C ASP A 172 18.38 -0.57 -17.28
N LYS A 173 19.67 -0.81 -17.02
CA LYS A 173 20.16 -1.35 -15.74
C LYS A 173 20.29 -0.32 -14.62
N ASN A 174 19.85 0.93 -14.84
CA ASN A 174 20.00 2.01 -13.88
C ASN A 174 18.99 1.86 -12.74
N ILE A 175 19.48 1.69 -11.51
CA ILE A 175 18.66 1.59 -10.30
C ILE A 175 18.63 2.97 -9.66
N THR A 176 17.44 3.56 -9.58
CA THR A 176 17.18 4.84 -8.89
C THR A 176 16.15 4.67 -7.79
N GLY A 177 16.15 5.55 -6.80
CA GLY A 177 15.14 5.55 -5.74
C GLY A 177 13.72 5.66 -6.30
N GLU A 178 13.50 6.53 -7.28
CA GLU A 178 12.21 6.66 -7.96
C GLU A 178 11.74 5.35 -8.58
N ARG A 179 12.61 4.65 -9.32
CA ARG A 179 12.25 3.36 -9.94
C ARG A 179 11.99 2.26 -8.93
N VAL A 180 12.69 2.26 -7.79
CA VAL A 180 12.40 1.34 -6.67
C VAL A 180 10.99 1.57 -6.15
N LEU A 181 10.65 2.82 -5.85
CA LEU A 181 9.33 3.19 -5.33
C LEU A 181 8.22 2.91 -6.36
N LYS A 182 8.43 3.27 -7.63
CA LYS A 182 7.48 3.00 -8.72
C LYS A 182 7.22 1.50 -8.92
N ALA A 183 8.23 0.65 -8.83
CA ALA A 183 8.04 -0.79 -8.95
C ALA A 183 7.20 -1.34 -7.77
N ILE A 184 7.50 -0.91 -6.54
CA ILE A 184 6.72 -1.33 -5.35
C ILE A 184 5.25 -0.90 -5.50
N SER A 185 4.98 0.33 -5.95
CA SER A 185 3.61 0.80 -6.15
C SER A 185 2.88 0.09 -7.28
N GLN A 186 3.55 -0.31 -8.37
CA GLN A 186 2.96 -1.18 -9.39
C GLN A 186 2.46 -2.49 -8.80
N PHE A 187 3.25 -3.15 -7.95
CA PHE A 187 2.82 -4.36 -7.25
C PHE A 187 1.64 -4.09 -6.32
N MET A 188 1.72 -3.04 -5.48
CA MET A 188 0.61 -2.68 -4.58
C MET A 188 -0.67 -2.33 -5.35
N ALA A 189 -0.57 -1.75 -6.54
CA ALA A 189 -1.73 -1.44 -7.38
C ALA A 189 -2.46 -2.70 -7.86
N THR A 190 -1.78 -3.84 -7.98
CA THR A 190 -2.42 -5.13 -8.35
C THR A 190 -3.14 -5.82 -7.19
N MET A 191 -2.97 -5.35 -5.94
CA MET A 191 -3.52 -5.97 -4.75
C MET A 191 -4.99 -5.57 -4.57
N VAL A 192 -5.85 -6.09 -5.48
CA VAL A 192 -7.30 -5.80 -5.53
C VAL A 192 -8.08 -6.90 -4.82
N SER A 193 -8.89 -6.49 -3.82
CA SER A 193 -9.82 -7.34 -3.08
C SER A 193 -11.25 -6.97 -3.46
N ALA A 194 -11.94 -7.82 -4.25
CA ALA A 194 -13.26 -7.56 -4.84
C ALA A 194 -14.12 -8.82 -5.04
N ASP A 195 -13.81 -9.92 -4.32
CA ASP A 195 -14.57 -11.18 -4.40
C ASP A 195 -15.01 -11.70 -3.02
N SER A 196 -15.33 -10.81 -2.10
CA SER A 196 -15.92 -11.14 -0.81
C SER A 196 -17.35 -11.71 -0.97
N LYS A 197 -17.93 -12.28 0.09
CA LYS A 197 -19.34 -12.68 0.07
C LYS A 197 -20.26 -11.51 -0.28
N TYR A 198 -20.00 -10.32 0.27
CA TYR A 198 -20.73 -9.09 -0.07
C TYR A 198 -20.72 -8.82 -1.58
N ASP A 199 -19.54 -8.88 -2.22
CA ASP A 199 -19.40 -8.63 -3.66
C ASP A 199 -20.18 -9.68 -4.47
N ARG A 200 -20.15 -10.93 -4.04
CA ARG A 200 -20.91 -12.02 -4.68
C ARG A 200 -22.42 -11.86 -4.52
N VAL A 201 -22.87 -11.30 -3.40
CA VAL A 201 -24.30 -10.96 -3.19
C VAL A 201 -24.71 -9.84 -4.15
N LEU A 202 -23.94 -8.77 -4.28
CA LEU A 202 -24.22 -7.69 -5.23
C LEU A 202 -24.27 -8.17 -6.69
N LYS A 203 -23.43 -9.14 -7.04
CA LYS A 203 -23.40 -9.78 -8.36
C LYS A 203 -24.49 -10.86 -8.55
N GLY A 204 -25.39 -11.06 -7.58
CA GLY A 204 -26.46 -12.07 -7.63
C GLY A 204 -25.97 -13.54 -7.57
N LYS A 205 -24.73 -13.78 -7.17
CA LYS A 205 -24.12 -15.12 -7.12
C LYS A 205 -24.41 -15.88 -5.84
N THR A 206 -24.83 -15.18 -4.78
CA THR A 206 -25.20 -15.76 -3.48
C THR A 206 -26.14 -14.79 -2.75
N THR A 207 -26.59 -15.14 -1.55
CA THR A 207 -27.45 -14.30 -0.71
C THR A 207 -26.88 -14.18 0.69
N PHE A 208 -27.27 -13.12 1.41
CA PHE A 208 -27.03 -13.01 2.84
C PHE A 208 -27.91 -14.02 3.61
N THR A 209 -27.42 -14.49 4.74
CA THR A 209 -28.28 -15.10 5.77
C THR A 209 -29.20 -14.04 6.38
N ALA A 210 -30.19 -14.46 7.17
CA ALA A 210 -31.07 -13.53 7.86
C ALA A 210 -30.28 -12.59 8.80
N GLU A 211 -29.33 -13.13 9.54
CA GLU A 211 -28.45 -12.36 10.47
C GLU A 211 -27.56 -11.38 9.72
N GLU A 212 -26.93 -11.81 8.62
CA GLU A 212 -26.09 -10.93 7.79
C GLU A 212 -26.90 -9.80 7.15
N ASN A 213 -28.13 -10.11 6.71
CA ASN A 213 -29.01 -9.09 6.13
C ASN A 213 -29.46 -8.06 7.17
N GLU A 214 -29.84 -8.50 8.38
CA GLU A 214 -30.16 -7.59 9.48
C GLU A 214 -28.95 -6.71 9.82
N GLY A 215 -27.76 -7.33 9.92
CA GLY A 215 -26.50 -6.63 10.11
C GLY A 215 -26.20 -5.61 9.01
N TYR A 216 -26.52 -5.92 7.76
CA TYR A 216 -26.38 -4.98 6.64
C TYR A 216 -27.30 -3.76 6.79
N GLN A 217 -28.56 -3.95 7.21
CA GLN A 217 -29.47 -2.82 7.44
C GLN A 217 -28.99 -1.93 8.60
N LEU A 218 -28.54 -2.54 9.70
CA LEU A 218 -27.97 -1.83 10.84
C LEU A 218 -26.71 -1.05 10.45
N PHE A 219 -25.82 -1.67 9.67
CA PHE A 219 -24.62 -1.04 9.15
C PHE A 219 -24.96 0.16 8.27
N ARG A 220 -25.92 0.04 7.36
CA ARG A 220 -26.36 1.15 6.50
C ARG A 220 -26.87 2.33 7.29
N ASN A 221 -27.58 2.08 8.38
CA ASN A 221 -28.19 3.13 9.20
C ASN A 221 -27.18 3.83 10.12
N ASN A 222 -26.14 3.12 10.58
CA ASN A 222 -25.26 3.58 11.65
C ASN A 222 -23.82 3.84 11.21
N CYS A 223 -23.33 3.18 10.15
CA CYS A 223 -21.91 3.15 9.81
C CYS A 223 -21.61 3.67 8.40
N ALA A 224 -22.54 3.48 7.45
CA ALA A 224 -22.32 3.76 6.04
C ALA A 224 -22.16 5.25 5.71
N SER A 225 -22.48 6.17 6.63
CA SER A 225 -22.19 7.60 6.45
C SER A 225 -20.70 7.93 6.41
N CYS A 226 -19.85 7.08 7.00
CA CYS A 226 -18.39 7.19 6.98
C CYS A 226 -17.78 6.04 6.16
N HIS A 227 -18.25 4.81 6.40
CA HIS A 227 -17.78 3.61 5.70
C HIS A 227 -18.64 3.33 4.46
N SER A 228 -18.56 4.23 3.47
CA SER A 228 -19.40 4.24 2.27
C SER A 228 -18.74 3.62 1.05
N GLY A 229 -19.57 3.39 0.01
CA GLY A 229 -19.11 2.92 -1.31
C GLY A 229 -18.53 1.51 -1.31
N ALA A 230 -18.02 1.10 -2.46
CA ALA A 230 -17.48 -0.24 -2.67
C ALA A 230 -16.22 -0.51 -1.83
N LEU A 231 -15.49 0.51 -1.43
CA LEU A 231 -14.31 0.41 -0.58
C LEU A 231 -14.61 0.48 0.92
N PHE A 232 -15.86 0.72 1.32
CA PHE A 232 -16.26 0.90 2.73
C PHE A 232 -15.44 1.96 3.46
N THR A 233 -15.18 3.09 2.78
CA THR A 233 -14.52 4.29 3.30
C THR A 233 -14.90 5.50 2.45
N ASP A 234 -15.08 6.65 3.08
CA ASP A 234 -15.18 7.96 2.42
C ASP A 234 -13.83 8.71 2.44
N GLU A 235 -12.78 8.08 2.99
CA GLU A 235 -11.44 8.63 3.21
C GLU A 235 -11.38 9.95 3.99
N SER A 236 -12.50 10.41 4.55
CA SER A 236 -12.53 11.60 5.37
C SER A 236 -11.77 11.43 6.69
N PHE A 237 -11.39 12.54 7.31
CA PHE A 237 -10.68 12.54 8.58
C PHE A 237 -11.65 12.88 9.70
N ARG A 238 -11.82 11.97 10.67
CA ARG A 238 -12.83 12.09 11.72
C ARG A 238 -12.24 11.81 13.09
N ASN A 239 -12.73 12.57 14.09
CA ASN A 239 -12.48 12.26 15.49
C ASN A 239 -13.62 11.37 16.00
N THR A 240 -13.31 10.15 16.34
CA THR A 240 -14.29 9.18 16.87
C THR A 240 -14.50 9.25 18.37
N GLY A 241 -13.87 10.20 19.05
CA GLY A 241 -13.97 10.33 20.50
C GLY A 241 -13.15 9.28 21.27
N MET A 242 -12.11 8.74 20.66
CA MET A 242 -11.17 7.87 21.38
C MET A 242 -10.35 8.71 22.36
N TYR A 243 -10.14 8.19 23.58
CA TYR A 243 -9.26 8.85 24.55
C TYR A 243 -7.82 8.92 24.01
N TYR A 244 -7.17 10.05 24.29
CA TYR A 244 -5.78 10.27 23.91
C TYR A 244 -4.84 9.33 24.67
N ASN A 245 -4.02 8.59 23.93
CA ASN A 245 -3.01 7.73 24.52
C ASN A 245 -1.67 8.49 24.66
N ALA A 246 -1.33 8.89 25.88
CA ALA A 246 -0.12 9.64 26.17
C ALA A 246 1.17 8.85 25.86
N GLN A 247 1.13 7.51 25.88
CA GLN A 247 2.28 6.65 25.57
C GLN A 247 2.72 6.84 24.10
N TYR A 248 1.76 6.93 23.17
CA TYR A 248 2.06 7.10 21.77
C TYR A 248 2.14 8.57 21.35
N ASN A 249 1.58 9.49 22.14
CA ASN A 249 1.54 10.94 21.85
C ASN A 249 1.08 11.23 20.39
N ASP A 250 0.14 10.44 19.88
CA ASP A 250 -0.36 10.60 18.52
C ASP A 250 -1.62 11.46 18.50
N ARG A 251 -1.53 12.60 17.83
CA ARG A 251 -2.63 13.55 17.65
C ARG A 251 -3.30 13.46 16.27
N GLY A 252 -3.03 12.37 15.53
CA GLY A 252 -3.59 12.14 14.21
C GLY A 252 -3.25 13.24 13.21
N ARG A 253 -4.24 13.70 12.46
CA ARG A 253 -4.08 14.66 11.37
C ARG A 253 -3.52 16.02 11.83
N TYR A 254 -3.71 16.42 13.08
CA TYR A 254 -3.05 17.62 13.62
C TYR A 254 -1.54 17.65 13.37
N ARG A 255 -0.87 16.51 13.37
CA ARG A 255 0.58 16.42 13.09
C ARG A 255 0.95 16.87 11.66
N VAL A 256 -0.01 16.83 10.75
CA VAL A 256 0.16 17.20 9.34
C VAL A 256 -0.28 18.65 9.10
N THR A 257 -1.45 19.04 9.64
CA THR A 257 -2.07 20.33 9.35
C THR A 257 -1.68 21.44 10.31
N LEU A 258 -1.27 21.08 11.53
CA LEU A 258 -1.08 21.98 12.68
C LEU A 258 -2.35 22.77 13.06
N ASP A 259 -3.51 22.39 12.53
CA ASP A 259 -4.80 22.93 12.90
C ASP A 259 -5.38 22.11 14.07
N TRP A 260 -5.65 22.78 15.21
CA TRP A 260 -6.22 22.12 16.39
C TRP A 260 -7.59 21.50 16.16
N ASN A 261 -8.33 21.97 15.17
CA ASN A 261 -9.58 21.33 14.75
C ASN A 261 -9.38 19.91 14.19
N ASP A 262 -8.15 19.58 13.77
CA ASP A 262 -7.77 18.25 13.29
C ASP A 262 -7.15 17.35 14.37
N ASN A 263 -7.11 17.81 15.64
CA ASN A 263 -6.62 17.01 16.74
C ASN A 263 -7.44 15.72 16.90
N MET A 264 -6.76 14.58 17.02
CA MET A 264 -7.37 13.23 17.13
C MET A 264 -8.27 12.83 15.95
N LYS A 265 -8.19 13.52 14.81
CA LYS A 265 -8.80 13.03 13.58
C LYS A 265 -7.88 12.03 12.87
N PHE A 266 -8.47 10.93 12.46
CA PHE A 266 -7.83 9.90 11.66
C PHE A 266 -8.66 9.61 10.42
N ARG A 267 -8.00 9.16 9.36
CA ARG A 267 -8.70 8.75 8.14
C ARG A 267 -9.63 7.58 8.43
N VAL A 268 -10.84 7.63 7.91
CA VAL A 268 -11.78 6.51 7.92
C VAL A 268 -11.16 5.35 7.12
N PRO A 269 -10.82 4.21 7.75
CA PRO A 269 -10.23 3.08 7.04
C PRO A 269 -11.27 2.33 6.23
N SER A 270 -10.82 1.62 5.18
CA SER A 270 -11.65 0.61 4.53
C SER A 270 -11.99 -0.51 5.51
N LEU A 271 -13.22 -1.04 5.41
CA LEU A 271 -13.64 -2.22 6.19
C LEU A 271 -13.53 -3.54 5.40
N ARG A 272 -13.05 -3.50 4.15
CA ARG A 272 -12.79 -4.74 3.42
C ARG A 272 -11.77 -5.58 4.20
N ASN A 273 -12.03 -6.86 4.28
CA ASN A 273 -11.21 -7.84 5.03
C ASN A 273 -11.06 -7.53 6.53
N VAL A 274 -11.95 -6.71 7.11
CA VAL A 274 -11.83 -6.26 8.51
C VAL A 274 -11.75 -7.42 9.51
N GLU A 275 -12.32 -8.58 9.22
CA GLU A 275 -12.22 -9.80 10.04
C GLU A 275 -10.78 -10.26 10.25
N TYR A 276 -9.89 -10.05 9.27
CA TYR A 276 -8.50 -10.53 9.30
C TYR A 276 -7.51 -9.48 9.83
N THR A 277 -7.95 -8.23 10.01
CA THR A 277 -7.04 -7.09 10.25
C THR A 277 -6.94 -6.67 11.71
N ALA A 278 -7.26 -7.55 12.65
CA ALA A 278 -7.04 -7.28 14.07
C ALA A 278 -5.53 -7.11 14.38
N PRO A 279 -5.17 -6.24 15.37
CA PRO A 279 -6.03 -5.39 16.20
C PRO A 279 -6.47 -4.10 15.50
N TYR A 280 -7.52 -3.46 16.03
CA TYR A 280 -8.23 -2.37 15.40
C TYR A 280 -7.89 -0.99 15.97
N MET A 281 -8.28 0.05 15.23
CA MET A 281 -8.00 1.47 15.40
C MET A 281 -6.55 1.83 15.05
N HIS A 282 -6.28 3.14 15.04
CA HIS A 282 -4.96 3.66 14.65
C HIS A 282 -3.81 3.18 15.55
N ASP A 283 -4.09 2.78 16.77
CA ASP A 283 -3.12 2.31 17.76
C ASP A 283 -3.35 0.86 18.21
N GLY A 284 -4.20 0.12 17.51
CA GLY A 284 -4.40 -1.30 17.74
C GLY A 284 -4.98 -1.68 19.09
N ARG A 285 -5.69 -0.76 19.79
CA ARG A 285 -6.16 -0.97 21.15
C ARG A 285 -7.25 -2.01 21.33
N PHE A 286 -7.99 -2.35 20.26
CA PHE A 286 -9.06 -3.34 20.31
C PHE A 286 -8.70 -4.59 19.54
N THR A 287 -8.82 -5.74 20.18
CA THR A 287 -8.44 -7.03 19.58
C THR A 287 -9.60 -7.76 18.90
N THR A 288 -10.84 -7.30 19.10
CA THR A 288 -12.04 -7.90 18.52
C THR A 288 -12.99 -6.86 17.94
N LEU A 289 -13.79 -7.25 16.95
CA LEU A 289 -14.86 -6.39 16.40
C LEU A 289 -15.91 -6.05 17.46
N GLU A 290 -16.17 -6.95 18.37
CA GLU A 290 -17.08 -6.68 19.49
C GLU A 290 -16.56 -5.54 20.37
N ALA A 291 -15.26 -5.52 20.70
CA ALA A 291 -14.65 -4.44 21.46
C ALA A 291 -14.76 -3.10 20.74
N VAL A 292 -14.61 -3.08 19.39
CA VAL A 292 -14.83 -1.89 18.57
C VAL A 292 -16.28 -1.41 18.67
N LEU A 293 -17.26 -2.31 18.55
CA LEU A 293 -18.69 -1.93 18.65
C LEU A 293 -19.06 -1.50 20.07
N ASN A 294 -18.46 -2.10 21.10
CA ASN A 294 -18.61 -1.64 22.49
C ASN A 294 -18.07 -0.23 22.68
N PHE A 295 -16.91 0.07 22.09
CA PHE A 295 -16.38 1.44 22.09
C PHE A 295 -17.38 2.43 21.46
N TYR A 296 -17.85 2.16 20.24
CA TYR A 296 -18.80 3.04 19.56
C TYR A 296 -20.14 3.17 20.30
N SER A 297 -20.56 2.15 21.05
CA SER A 297 -21.81 2.15 21.80
C SER A 297 -21.71 2.97 23.10
N ASP A 298 -20.65 2.76 23.88
CA ASP A 298 -20.67 3.12 25.29
C ASP A 298 -19.41 3.88 25.77
N GLN A 299 -18.36 4.00 24.92
CA GLN A 299 -17.06 4.51 25.37
C GLN A 299 -16.57 5.73 24.56
N VAL A 300 -17.43 6.29 23.71
CA VAL A 300 -17.10 7.50 22.94
C VAL A 300 -17.05 8.70 23.88
N GLU A 301 -15.91 9.40 23.92
CA GLU A 301 -15.77 10.64 24.69
C GLU A 301 -16.35 11.83 23.96
N ASN A 302 -17.09 12.68 24.68
CA ASN A 302 -17.63 13.93 24.13
C ASN A 302 -16.53 15.01 24.02
N GLN A 303 -15.65 14.85 23.05
CA GLN A 303 -14.56 15.81 22.79
C GLN A 303 -15.07 17.03 22.02
N PRO A 304 -14.39 18.21 22.11
CA PRO A 304 -14.83 19.44 21.44
C PRO A 304 -15.02 19.29 19.92
N ASN A 305 -14.13 18.53 19.25
CA ASN A 305 -14.17 18.27 17.81
C ASN A 305 -14.62 16.84 17.46
N LEU A 306 -15.37 16.18 18.38
CA LEU A 306 -15.99 14.88 18.11
C LEU A 306 -16.88 15.00 16.87
N ASP A 307 -16.80 13.98 15.99
CA ASP A 307 -17.62 13.95 14.77
C ASP A 307 -19.12 14.11 15.10
N PRO A 308 -19.83 15.02 14.44
CA PRO A 308 -21.27 15.25 14.69
C PRO A 308 -22.15 14.02 14.50
N LEU A 309 -21.75 13.07 13.62
CA LEU A 309 -22.49 11.82 13.40
C LEU A 309 -22.51 10.92 14.64
N LEU A 310 -21.58 11.13 15.57
CA LEU A 310 -21.53 10.44 16.87
C LEU A 310 -22.23 11.22 17.99
N LYS A 311 -22.97 12.28 17.66
CA LYS A 311 -23.80 13.06 18.59
C LYS A 311 -25.24 13.10 18.05
N LYS A 312 -26.07 12.18 18.46
CA LYS A 312 -27.45 12.10 17.98
C LYS A 312 -28.42 12.01 19.14
N ASP A 313 -29.46 12.81 19.10
CA ASP A 313 -30.59 12.80 20.07
C ASP A 313 -30.12 12.87 21.55
N GLY A 314 -29.12 13.73 21.83
CA GLY A 314 -28.56 13.91 23.17
C GLY A 314 -27.68 12.74 23.65
N HIS A 315 -27.42 11.76 22.78
CA HIS A 315 -26.51 10.64 23.04
C HIS A 315 -25.17 10.83 22.33
N VAL A 316 -24.09 10.40 22.97
CA VAL A 316 -22.76 10.32 22.41
C VAL A 316 -22.46 8.86 22.11
N GLY A 317 -22.07 8.56 20.87
CA GLY A 317 -21.88 7.21 20.38
C GLY A 317 -23.08 6.67 19.60
N ILE A 318 -23.09 5.40 19.32
CA ILE A 318 -24.09 4.68 18.50
C ILE A 318 -24.81 3.66 19.39
N ARG A 319 -26.08 3.89 19.69
CA ARG A 319 -26.85 2.94 20.50
C ARG A 319 -27.01 1.61 19.77
N MET A 320 -26.54 0.55 20.41
CA MET A 320 -26.61 -0.82 19.90
C MET A 320 -26.82 -1.79 21.07
N ASN A 321 -27.85 -2.62 20.98
CA ASN A 321 -28.01 -3.74 21.91
C ASN A 321 -27.08 -4.91 21.54
N PRO A 322 -26.91 -5.93 22.41
CA PRO A 322 -26.00 -7.04 22.15
C PRO A 322 -26.30 -7.83 20.85
N SER A 323 -27.57 -8.02 20.51
CA SER A 323 -27.97 -8.73 19.29
C SER A 323 -27.62 -7.92 18.04
N GLU A 324 -27.87 -6.61 18.05
CA GLU A 324 -27.50 -5.71 16.95
C GLU A 324 -25.99 -5.70 16.69
N LYS A 325 -25.16 -5.72 17.75
CA LYS A 325 -23.71 -5.86 17.62
C LYS A 325 -23.32 -7.16 16.93
N GLN A 326 -23.95 -8.28 17.29
CA GLN A 326 -23.69 -9.59 16.66
C GLN A 326 -24.11 -9.58 15.17
N TYR A 327 -25.25 -8.99 14.83
CA TYR A 327 -25.68 -8.88 13.44
C TYR A 327 -24.73 -8.01 12.61
N ILE A 328 -24.26 -6.87 13.14
CA ILE A 328 -23.26 -6.03 12.48
C ILE A 328 -21.97 -6.82 12.26
N ILE A 329 -21.50 -7.58 13.25
CA ILE A 329 -20.30 -8.43 13.10
C ILE A 329 -20.53 -9.50 12.01
N ALA A 330 -21.68 -10.13 11.97
CA ALA A 330 -22.02 -11.12 10.93
C ALA A 330 -21.93 -10.46 9.53
N PHE A 331 -22.47 -9.25 9.37
CA PHE A 331 -22.31 -8.52 8.12
C PHE A 331 -20.86 -8.16 7.82
N LEU A 332 -20.10 -7.60 8.77
CA LEU A 332 -18.70 -7.23 8.58
C LEU A 332 -17.84 -8.41 8.11
N LYS A 333 -18.13 -9.62 8.56
CA LYS A 333 -17.47 -10.85 8.10
C LYS A 333 -17.76 -11.17 6.63
N THR A 334 -18.88 -10.71 6.09
CA THR A 334 -19.15 -10.87 4.64
C THR A 334 -18.23 -10.04 3.74
N LEU A 335 -17.47 -9.11 4.30
CA LEU A 335 -16.48 -8.29 3.59
C LEU A 335 -15.13 -9.00 3.44
N SER A 336 -15.00 -10.21 3.97
CA SER A 336 -13.80 -11.04 3.91
C SER A 336 -13.64 -11.69 2.54
N ASP A 337 -12.49 -11.50 1.92
CA ASP A 337 -12.10 -12.01 0.61
C ASP A 337 -11.01 -13.08 0.77
N GLN A 338 -11.45 -14.33 0.83
CA GLN A 338 -10.56 -15.48 1.00
C GLN A 338 -9.57 -15.61 -0.17
N ASN A 339 -10.01 -15.28 -1.39
CA ASN A 339 -9.15 -15.36 -2.56
C ASN A 339 -7.99 -14.36 -2.48
N PHE A 340 -8.24 -13.17 -1.95
CA PHE A 340 -7.21 -12.13 -1.76
C PHE A 340 -6.11 -12.59 -0.80
N ILE A 341 -6.49 -13.10 0.38
CA ILE A 341 -5.50 -13.49 1.41
C ILE A 341 -4.74 -14.79 1.09
N THR A 342 -5.20 -15.56 0.09
CA THR A 342 -4.55 -16.81 -0.33
C THR A 342 -3.99 -16.77 -1.75
N ASN A 343 -4.04 -15.63 -2.42
CA ASN A 343 -3.60 -15.49 -3.81
C ASN A 343 -2.08 -15.67 -3.93
N LYS A 344 -1.66 -16.71 -4.63
CA LYS A 344 -0.24 -17.00 -4.88
C LYS A 344 0.50 -15.91 -5.67
N ALA A 345 -0.22 -15.08 -6.42
CA ALA A 345 0.38 -13.96 -7.11
C ALA A 345 0.95 -12.91 -6.14
N PHE A 346 0.42 -12.84 -4.92
CA PHE A 346 0.86 -11.90 -3.88
C PHE A 346 1.84 -12.52 -2.87
N ALA A 347 1.89 -13.83 -2.73
CA ALA A 347 2.77 -14.53 -1.80
C ALA A 347 4.26 -14.33 -2.14
N GLU A 348 5.17 -14.38 -1.15
CA GLU A 348 6.62 -14.31 -1.30
C GLU A 348 7.16 -15.34 -2.30
#